data_9321b50c93f00329d9d5cc11e75dd07f
#
_entry.id   9321b50c93f00329d9d5cc11e75dd07f
#
_cell.length_a   1.000
_cell.length_b   1.000
_cell.length_c   1.000
_cell.angle_alpha   90.00
_cell.angle_beta   90.00
_cell.angle_gamma   90.00
#
_symmetry.space_group_name_H-M   'P 1'
#
loop_
_entity.id
_entity.type
_entity.pdbx_description
1 polymer ?
#
loop_
_entity_poly.entity_id
_entity_poly.type
_entity_poly.pdbx_seq_one_letter_code
_entity_poly.pdbx_strand_id
1 'polypeptide(L)'
;MSLVHSTPVTGDPLCGALMVQGTTSDAGKSTLVAGLCRLFARQGVSVAPFKPQNMALNSAVTLDGGEIGRAQALQAIACGLAPHTDFNPVLLKPSSDTSAQVIIHGKALSTLEAKAFFGPQSQGYKTMALAAVMQSYTRLQQQYSLVVTEGAGSPAEINLRQGDIANMGFAEEADCPVIIIADIDKGGVFAHLVGTLALLSPSEQARVKGFVINRFRGDISLLQSGIDWLEAYTQKPVLGVLPYLHDLHLDAEDALIDNPQSTLSTPLSARQRLSVLVLVYPRISNHTDFDPLRLHPHIDFHYVTMQSMAQASEWPAADLVILPGSKNVRADLAFVREQGWDLALKKHLRYGGKVIGICGGYQMLGEWIDDPLGIEDNVGCSDGLGLLPITTVLTASKTLTQVRGHLRLQGQQVEFSGYEIHCGESSLTENITQPLSIEQYADQPIPVTKLDGIVSNDQQILATYVHGLFDHPAACQLILQWAGLESRHAIDINQIREQQLNRLADVLEAHLDMNTLKGIIS
;
A
#
# COMPACT_ATOMS: atom_id res chain seq x y z
N MET A 1 -29.29 13.34 -7.26
CA MET A 1 -28.76 14.07 -8.42
C MET A 1 -29.04 15.55 -8.24
N SER A 2 -28.06 16.31 -7.85
CA SER A 2 -28.11 17.77 -7.84
C SER A 2 -26.73 18.24 -8.32
N LEU A 3 -26.68 18.71 -9.55
CA LEU A 3 -25.51 19.28 -10.19
C LEU A 3 -25.19 20.61 -9.50
N VAL A 4 -24.13 20.64 -8.72
CA VAL A 4 -23.55 21.89 -8.24
C VAL A 4 -22.85 22.55 -9.43
N HIS A 5 -23.42 23.63 -9.94
CA HIS A 5 -22.80 24.48 -10.93
C HIS A 5 -21.60 25.19 -10.28
N SER A 6 -20.39 24.71 -10.60
CA SER A 6 -19.16 25.44 -10.33
C SER A 6 -19.06 26.60 -11.33
N THR A 7 -18.91 27.81 -10.82
CA THR A 7 -18.52 29.00 -11.59
C THR A 7 -17.18 28.73 -12.29
N PRO A 8 -17.02 29.07 -13.58
CA PRO A 8 -15.73 28.92 -14.25
C PRO A 8 -14.68 29.85 -13.64
N VAL A 9 -13.60 29.28 -13.13
CA VAL A 9 -12.40 30.02 -12.73
C VAL A 9 -11.75 30.54 -14.02
N THR A 10 -11.76 31.88 -14.21
CA THR A 10 -11.08 32.56 -15.31
C THR A 10 -9.59 32.69 -14.98
N GLY A 11 -8.81 31.70 -15.34
CA GLY A 11 -7.35 31.65 -15.34
C GLY A 11 -6.91 30.55 -16.28
N ASP A 12 -5.73 30.69 -16.90
CA ASP A 12 -5.15 29.61 -17.70
C ASP A 12 -5.05 28.34 -16.83
N PRO A 13 -5.44 27.17 -17.35
CA PRO A 13 -5.37 25.94 -16.59
C PRO A 13 -3.93 25.68 -16.16
N LEU A 14 -3.72 25.37 -14.87
CA LEU A 14 -2.40 25.01 -14.35
C LEU A 14 -1.89 23.79 -15.13
N CYS A 15 -0.78 23.98 -15.87
CA CYS A 15 -0.16 22.94 -16.68
C CYS A 15 1.31 22.79 -16.33
N GLY A 16 1.80 21.57 -16.23
CA GLY A 16 3.20 21.29 -15.95
C GLY A 16 3.43 20.02 -15.16
N ALA A 17 4.52 20.01 -14.42
CA ALA A 17 4.90 18.90 -13.56
C ALA A 17 5.51 19.40 -12.26
N LEU A 18 5.47 18.56 -11.23
CA LEU A 18 6.16 18.78 -9.97
C LEU A 18 6.62 17.44 -9.41
N MET A 19 7.88 17.38 -8.97
CA MET A 19 8.38 16.19 -8.29
C MET A 19 8.63 16.48 -6.80
N VAL A 20 8.14 15.61 -5.95
CA VAL A 20 8.39 15.61 -4.50
C VAL A 20 9.45 14.57 -4.18
N GLN A 21 10.59 15.00 -3.68
CA GLN A 21 11.66 14.14 -3.16
C GLN A 21 11.78 14.30 -1.66
N GLY A 22 12.27 13.27 -0.96
CA GLY A 22 12.42 13.32 0.49
C GLY A 22 13.87 13.25 0.93
N THR A 23 14.19 13.82 2.07
CA THR A 23 15.51 13.61 2.68
C THR A 23 15.71 12.18 3.19
N THR A 24 14.61 11.47 3.46
CA THR A 24 14.58 10.06 3.92
C THR A 24 13.35 9.36 3.35
N SER A 25 13.28 8.03 3.50
CA SER A 25 12.10 7.25 3.08
C SER A 25 10.81 7.75 3.75
N ASP A 26 10.83 7.99 5.07
CA ASP A 26 9.66 8.36 5.87
C ASP A 26 9.41 9.88 5.97
N ALA A 27 10.04 10.69 5.13
CA ALA A 27 9.88 12.15 5.18
C ALA A 27 8.44 12.64 4.92
N GLY A 28 7.57 11.79 4.35
CA GLY A 28 6.18 12.10 4.06
C GLY A 28 5.89 12.42 2.60
N LYS A 29 6.74 11.97 1.66
CA LYS A 29 6.56 12.15 0.20
C LYS A 29 5.18 11.69 -0.27
N SER A 30 4.83 10.44 0.00
CA SER A 30 3.58 9.84 -0.49
C SER A 30 2.35 10.57 0.04
N THR A 31 2.39 11.01 1.30
CA THR A 31 1.33 11.81 1.91
C THR A 31 1.23 13.19 1.25
N LEU A 32 2.36 13.89 1.04
CA LEU A 32 2.35 15.19 0.38
C LEU A 32 1.83 15.08 -1.06
N VAL A 33 2.27 14.08 -1.82
CA VAL A 33 1.80 13.84 -3.20
C VAL A 33 0.30 13.53 -3.23
N ALA A 34 -0.19 12.66 -2.35
CA ALA A 34 -1.62 12.35 -2.25
C ALA A 34 -2.46 13.61 -1.93
N GLY A 35 -1.97 14.45 -1.00
CA GLY A 35 -2.63 15.70 -0.64
C GLY A 35 -2.62 16.72 -1.78
N LEU A 36 -1.49 16.89 -2.50
CA LEU A 36 -1.40 17.78 -3.67
C LEU A 36 -2.32 17.28 -4.80
N CYS A 37 -2.34 15.99 -5.07
CA CYS A 37 -3.26 15.37 -6.04
C CYS A 37 -4.71 15.71 -5.71
N ARG A 38 -5.13 15.50 -4.45
CA ARG A 38 -6.50 15.82 -3.99
C ARG A 38 -6.78 17.32 -4.08
N LEU A 39 -5.85 18.15 -3.67
CA LEU A 39 -5.97 19.61 -3.67
C LEU A 39 -6.21 20.15 -5.10
N PHE A 40 -5.35 19.76 -6.05
CA PHE A 40 -5.47 20.20 -7.43
C PHE A 40 -6.70 19.62 -8.13
N ALA A 41 -7.05 18.34 -7.87
CA ALA A 41 -8.27 17.74 -8.39
C ALA A 41 -9.53 18.50 -7.91
N ARG A 42 -9.59 18.89 -6.63
CA ARG A 42 -10.68 19.72 -6.08
C ARG A 42 -10.74 21.12 -6.70
N GLN A 43 -9.62 21.65 -7.16
CA GLN A 43 -9.55 22.93 -7.89
C GLN A 43 -9.92 22.77 -9.38
N GLY A 44 -10.30 21.58 -9.83
CA GLY A 44 -10.69 21.30 -11.22
C GLY A 44 -9.51 21.10 -12.18
N VAL A 45 -8.27 20.95 -11.66
CA VAL A 45 -7.10 20.63 -12.47
C VAL A 45 -7.14 19.15 -12.88
N SER A 46 -6.92 18.88 -14.16
CA SER A 46 -6.72 17.51 -14.64
C SER A 46 -5.34 17.02 -14.20
N VAL A 47 -5.27 16.32 -13.07
CA VAL A 47 -4.03 15.91 -12.40
C VAL A 47 -3.90 14.39 -12.36
N ALA A 48 -2.68 13.89 -12.57
CA ALA A 48 -2.32 12.48 -12.38
C ALA A 48 -1.14 12.33 -11.43
N PRO A 49 -1.10 11.26 -10.60
CA PRO A 49 0.07 10.90 -9.83
C PRO A 49 1.07 10.14 -10.71
N PHE A 50 2.35 10.20 -10.32
CA PHE A 50 3.39 9.42 -10.95
C PHE A 50 4.48 9.03 -9.96
N LYS A 51 4.96 7.80 -10.01
CA LYS A 51 6.17 7.37 -9.31
C LYS A 51 7.00 6.51 -10.26
N PRO A 52 8.14 7.01 -10.73
CA PRO A 52 8.95 6.33 -11.74
C PRO A 52 9.30 4.89 -11.35
N GLN A 53 9.77 4.72 -10.12
CA GLN A 53 10.08 3.42 -9.54
C GLN A 53 9.58 3.36 -8.10
N ASN A 54 8.95 2.24 -7.76
CA ASN A 54 8.59 1.92 -6.38
C ASN A 54 9.23 0.61 -5.92
N MET A 55 9.48 0.48 -4.63
CA MET A 55 9.86 -0.77 -3.98
C MET A 55 8.90 -0.99 -2.81
N ALA A 56 7.96 -1.93 -2.96
CA ALA A 56 6.93 -2.18 -1.97
C ALA A 56 6.41 -3.62 -2.03
N LEU A 57 6.00 -4.15 -0.88
CA LEU A 57 5.31 -5.44 -0.77
C LEU A 57 3.80 -5.27 -0.99
N ASN A 58 3.26 -4.12 -0.60
CA ASN A 58 1.84 -3.80 -0.76
C ASN A 58 1.56 -3.21 -2.15
N SER A 59 0.60 -3.78 -2.82
CA SER A 59 0.25 -3.40 -4.20
C SER A 59 -1.25 -3.41 -4.42
N ALA A 60 -1.67 -2.82 -5.53
CA ALA A 60 -3.04 -2.82 -6.01
C ALA A 60 -3.09 -3.32 -7.44
N VAL A 61 -4.18 -3.99 -7.79
CA VAL A 61 -4.48 -4.42 -9.14
C VAL A 61 -5.18 -3.28 -9.89
N THR A 62 -4.68 -2.98 -11.08
CA THR A 62 -5.21 -1.91 -11.95
C THR A 62 -6.32 -2.42 -12.86
N LEU A 63 -7.14 -1.50 -13.41
CA LEU A 63 -8.20 -1.88 -14.36
C LEU A 63 -7.65 -2.45 -15.67
N ASP A 64 -6.46 -2.03 -16.09
CA ASP A 64 -5.76 -2.54 -17.29
C ASP A 64 -5.06 -3.89 -17.04
N GLY A 65 -5.33 -4.53 -15.89
CA GLY A 65 -4.86 -5.89 -15.57
C GLY A 65 -3.39 -5.96 -15.19
N GLY A 66 -2.86 -4.91 -14.58
CA GLY A 66 -1.51 -4.83 -14.05
C GLY A 66 -1.45 -4.62 -12.56
N GLU A 67 -0.25 -4.39 -12.06
CA GLU A 67 0.06 -4.20 -10.63
C GLU A 67 0.87 -2.92 -10.43
N ILE A 68 0.46 -2.10 -9.45
CA ILE A 68 1.17 -0.89 -9.00
C ILE A 68 1.31 -0.87 -7.49
N GLY A 69 2.22 -0.04 -6.97
CA GLY A 69 2.36 0.17 -5.53
C GLY A 69 1.08 0.74 -4.89
N ARG A 70 0.80 0.36 -3.65
CA ARG A 70 -0.41 0.78 -2.92
C ARG A 70 -0.50 2.29 -2.76
N ALA A 71 0.62 2.97 -2.52
CA ALA A 71 0.67 4.43 -2.41
C ALA A 71 0.18 5.12 -3.69
N GLN A 72 0.54 4.61 -4.88
CA GLN A 72 0.11 5.18 -6.15
C GLN A 72 -1.36 4.90 -6.46
N ALA A 73 -1.90 3.78 -5.96
CA ALA A 73 -3.34 3.53 -6.02
C ALA A 73 -4.11 4.54 -5.15
N LEU A 74 -3.63 4.85 -3.94
CA LEU A 74 -4.20 5.92 -3.10
C LEU A 74 -4.12 7.29 -3.77
N GLN A 75 -2.99 7.61 -4.39
CA GLN A 75 -2.78 8.88 -5.10
C GLN A 75 -3.71 8.99 -6.33
N ALA A 76 -3.98 7.88 -7.03
CA ALA A 76 -4.97 7.83 -8.10
C ALA A 76 -6.39 8.15 -7.56
N ILE A 77 -6.79 7.54 -6.45
CA ILE A 77 -8.05 7.84 -5.74
C ILE A 77 -8.08 9.32 -5.34
N ALA A 78 -6.96 9.89 -4.87
CA ALA A 78 -6.86 11.31 -4.55
C ALA A 78 -7.14 12.21 -5.75
N CYS A 79 -6.75 11.80 -6.96
CA CYS A 79 -7.07 12.48 -8.22
C CYS A 79 -8.49 12.21 -8.72
N GLY A 80 -9.26 11.32 -8.11
CA GLY A 80 -10.54 10.83 -8.63
C GLY A 80 -10.39 9.89 -9.83
N LEU A 81 -9.23 9.23 -9.95
CA LEU A 81 -8.89 8.32 -11.05
C LEU A 81 -8.88 6.86 -10.57
N ALA A 82 -9.17 5.95 -11.48
CA ALA A 82 -8.90 4.53 -11.25
C ALA A 82 -7.38 4.25 -11.35
N PRO A 83 -6.83 3.32 -10.54
CA PRO A 83 -5.44 2.90 -10.65
C PRO A 83 -5.08 2.42 -12.06
N HIS A 84 -3.95 2.88 -12.59
CA HIS A 84 -3.43 2.55 -13.92
C HIS A 84 -1.93 2.27 -13.85
N THR A 85 -1.43 1.37 -14.70
CA THR A 85 -0.03 0.95 -14.69
C THR A 85 0.96 2.07 -15.01
N ASP A 86 0.52 3.09 -15.74
CA ASP A 86 1.36 4.27 -16.02
C ASP A 86 1.68 5.10 -14.78
N PHE A 87 0.91 5.00 -13.71
CA PHE A 87 1.20 5.76 -12.47
C PHE A 87 2.41 5.22 -11.71
N ASN A 88 2.77 3.94 -11.94
CA ASN A 88 3.97 3.32 -11.38
C ASN A 88 4.55 2.29 -12.37
N PRO A 89 5.28 2.74 -13.40
CA PRO A 89 5.75 1.86 -14.48
C PRO A 89 6.79 0.83 -14.05
N VAL A 90 7.54 1.08 -12.97
CA VAL A 90 8.52 0.14 -12.43
C VAL A 90 8.22 -0.12 -10.96
N LEU A 91 7.85 -1.36 -10.62
CA LEU A 91 7.63 -1.81 -9.26
C LEU A 91 8.58 -2.97 -8.95
N LEU A 92 9.31 -2.84 -7.83
CA LEU A 92 10.18 -3.89 -7.29
C LEU A 92 9.50 -4.51 -6.07
N LYS A 93 9.29 -5.83 -6.10
CA LYS A 93 8.75 -6.57 -4.94
C LYS A 93 9.84 -7.45 -4.34
N PRO A 94 10.38 -7.10 -3.17
CA PRO A 94 11.37 -7.91 -2.49
C PRO A 94 10.84 -9.33 -2.24
N SER A 95 11.54 -10.35 -2.76
CA SER A 95 11.25 -11.77 -2.49
C SER A 95 12.19 -12.35 -1.43
N SER A 96 13.39 -11.79 -1.29
CA SER A 96 14.35 -12.09 -0.23
C SER A 96 15.17 -10.83 0.10
N ASP A 97 16.14 -10.96 1.00
CA ASP A 97 17.03 -9.83 1.35
C ASP A 97 17.94 -9.41 0.19
N THR A 98 18.12 -10.28 -0.81
CA THR A 98 19.03 -10.07 -1.95
C THR A 98 18.36 -10.13 -3.30
N SER A 99 17.06 -10.45 -3.37
CA SER A 99 16.33 -10.59 -4.63
C SER A 99 15.00 -9.85 -4.62
N ALA A 100 14.59 -9.38 -5.79
CA ALA A 100 13.32 -8.73 -6.00
C ALA A 100 12.70 -9.14 -7.34
N GLN A 101 11.39 -9.33 -7.35
CA GLN A 101 10.63 -9.45 -8.59
C GLN A 101 10.50 -8.08 -9.24
N VAL A 102 10.89 -7.98 -10.51
CA VAL A 102 10.77 -6.75 -11.31
C VAL A 102 9.45 -6.76 -12.07
N ILE A 103 8.67 -5.72 -11.90
CA ILE A 103 7.39 -5.51 -12.59
C ILE A 103 7.53 -4.24 -13.43
N ILE A 104 7.29 -4.36 -14.74
CA ILE A 104 7.30 -3.22 -15.68
C ILE A 104 5.93 -3.13 -16.34
N HIS A 105 5.36 -1.92 -16.35
CA HIS A 105 3.99 -1.66 -16.82
C HIS A 105 2.98 -2.69 -16.28
N GLY A 106 3.07 -2.94 -14.96
CA GLY A 106 2.17 -3.84 -14.25
C GLY A 106 2.41 -5.34 -14.46
N LYS A 107 3.40 -5.75 -15.28
CA LYS A 107 3.67 -7.16 -15.59
C LYS A 107 5.03 -7.60 -15.03
N ALA A 108 5.04 -8.72 -14.31
CA ALA A 108 6.28 -9.30 -13.81
C ALA A 108 7.14 -9.82 -14.95
N LEU A 109 8.42 -9.41 -15.00
CA LEU A 109 9.39 -9.87 -15.98
C LEU A 109 10.16 -11.09 -15.48
N SER A 110 10.81 -10.94 -14.32
CA SER A 110 11.64 -11.97 -13.73
C SER A 110 11.96 -11.62 -12.27
N THR A 111 12.46 -12.60 -11.51
CA THR A 111 13.11 -12.34 -10.22
C THR A 111 14.61 -12.10 -10.48
N LEU A 112 15.13 -11.02 -9.94
CA LEU A 112 16.53 -10.63 -10.06
C LEU A 112 17.19 -10.53 -8.70
N GLU A 113 18.46 -10.88 -8.65
CA GLU A 113 19.28 -10.50 -7.51
C GLU A 113 19.34 -8.97 -7.39
N ALA A 114 19.09 -8.43 -6.20
CA ALA A 114 19.11 -6.99 -5.96
C ALA A 114 20.44 -6.34 -6.39
N LYS A 115 21.58 -7.03 -6.20
CA LYS A 115 22.89 -6.60 -6.68
C LYS A 115 22.98 -6.50 -8.20
N ALA A 116 22.33 -7.40 -8.93
CA ALA A 116 22.28 -7.36 -10.39
C ALA A 116 21.46 -6.17 -10.89
N PHE A 117 20.42 -5.79 -10.16
CA PHE A 117 19.58 -4.63 -10.49
C PHE A 117 20.30 -3.30 -10.20
N PHE A 118 20.98 -3.18 -9.05
CA PHE A 118 21.65 -1.94 -8.62
C PHE A 118 23.14 -1.87 -8.97
N GLY A 119 23.77 -2.96 -9.41
CA GLY A 119 25.18 -3.03 -9.75
C GLY A 119 25.54 -2.58 -11.17
N PRO A 120 26.84 -2.51 -11.52
CA PRO A 120 27.32 -2.12 -12.86
C PRO A 120 26.81 -3.02 -13.98
N GLN A 121 26.51 -4.29 -13.70
CA GLN A 121 25.97 -5.25 -14.66
C GLN A 121 24.48 -5.04 -14.98
N SER A 122 23.81 -4.11 -14.28
CA SER A 122 22.40 -3.80 -14.42
C SER A 122 22.08 -2.82 -15.57
N GLN A 123 23.06 -2.38 -16.36
CA GLN A 123 22.87 -1.29 -17.33
C GLN A 123 21.76 -1.56 -18.35
N GLY A 124 21.61 -2.80 -18.82
CA GLY A 124 20.54 -3.18 -19.73
C GLY A 124 19.14 -3.04 -19.11
N TYR A 125 18.99 -3.46 -17.84
CA TYR A 125 17.73 -3.32 -17.10
C TYR A 125 17.39 -1.87 -16.79
N LYS A 126 18.39 -1.06 -16.39
CA LYS A 126 18.19 0.37 -16.11
C LYS A 126 17.75 1.12 -17.36
N THR A 127 18.36 0.83 -18.52
CA THR A 127 17.95 1.42 -19.79
C THR A 127 16.51 1.07 -20.16
N MET A 128 16.13 -0.21 -20.02
CA MET A 128 14.76 -0.66 -20.27
C MET A 128 13.77 -0.03 -19.27
N ALA A 129 14.13 0.01 -17.99
CA ALA A 129 13.30 0.60 -16.95
C ALA A 129 13.11 2.11 -17.16
N LEU A 130 14.18 2.85 -17.50
CA LEU A 130 14.08 4.28 -17.83
C LEU A 130 13.21 4.50 -19.06
N ALA A 131 13.35 3.68 -20.10
CA ALA A 131 12.50 3.77 -21.29
C ALA A 131 11.02 3.57 -20.93
N ALA A 132 10.69 2.60 -20.06
CA ALA A 132 9.33 2.37 -19.58
C ALA A 132 8.81 3.56 -18.75
N VAL A 133 9.66 4.12 -17.90
CA VAL A 133 9.36 5.33 -17.10
C VAL A 133 9.00 6.50 -18.01
N MET A 134 9.85 6.81 -18.98
CA MET A 134 9.64 7.94 -19.88
C MET A 134 8.44 7.75 -20.82
N GLN A 135 8.18 6.52 -21.24
CA GLN A 135 6.97 6.20 -22.03
C GLN A 135 5.68 6.47 -21.24
N SER A 136 5.62 6.00 -19.99
CA SER A 136 4.46 6.25 -19.13
C SER A 136 4.30 7.74 -18.83
N TYR A 137 5.39 8.41 -18.47
CA TYR A 137 5.38 9.84 -18.18
C TYR A 137 4.88 10.68 -19.38
N THR A 138 5.37 10.37 -20.58
CA THR A 138 4.92 11.04 -21.82
C THR A 138 3.41 10.83 -22.07
N ARG A 139 2.90 9.60 -21.86
CA ARG A 139 1.46 9.34 -21.97
C ARG A 139 0.65 10.15 -20.96
N LEU A 140 1.12 10.26 -19.72
CA LEU A 140 0.44 11.04 -18.69
C LEU A 140 0.44 12.54 -19.01
N GLN A 141 1.56 13.10 -19.48
CA GLN A 141 1.62 14.50 -19.92
C GLN A 141 0.67 14.82 -21.10
N GLN A 142 0.39 13.83 -21.96
CA GLN A 142 -0.57 14.01 -23.05
C GLN A 142 -2.03 13.96 -22.60
N GLN A 143 -2.31 13.30 -21.48
CA GLN A 143 -3.68 13.07 -20.98
C GLN A 143 -4.09 14.05 -19.87
N TYR A 144 -3.13 14.53 -19.09
CA TYR A 144 -3.38 15.35 -17.89
C TYR A 144 -2.63 16.66 -17.98
N SER A 145 -3.24 17.72 -17.45
CA SER A 145 -2.61 19.05 -17.40
C SER A 145 -1.46 19.11 -16.40
N LEU A 146 -1.54 18.33 -15.31
CA LEU A 146 -0.54 18.32 -14.26
C LEU A 146 -0.14 16.88 -13.91
N VAL A 147 1.16 16.60 -13.83
CA VAL A 147 1.69 15.36 -13.30
C VAL A 147 2.44 15.62 -12.00
N VAL A 148 1.94 15.08 -10.88
CA VAL A 148 2.61 15.17 -9.58
C VAL A 148 3.39 13.89 -9.35
N THR A 149 4.72 14.03 -9.33
CA THR A 149 5.66 12.90 -9.27
C THR A 149 6.20 12.69 -7.86
N GLU A 150 6.31 11.43 -7.44
CA GLU A 150 6.93 11.02 -6.19
C GLU A 150 8.30 10.38 -6.43
N GLY A 151 9.34 10.85 -5.74
CA GLY A 151 10.65 10.21 -5.71
C GLY A 151 10.69 8.98 -4.80
N ALA A 152 11.72 8.16 -4.94
CA ALA A 152 11.93 6.96 -4.11
C ALA A 152 13.11 7.16 -3.13
N GLY A 153 12.91 6.87 -1.84
CA GLY A 153 13.95 7.04 -0.81
C GLY A 153 14.43 8.49 -0.71
N SER A 154 15.73 8.69 -0.88
CA SER A 154 16.39 10.01 -0.89
C SER A 154 17.24 10.21 -2.15
N PRO A 155 17.28 11.40 -2.75
CA PRO A 155 18.17 11.69 -3.88
C PRO A 155 19.65 11.75 -3.46
N ALA A 156 19.93 11.76 -2.18
CA ALA A 156 21.29 11.82 -1.61
C ALA A 156 21.96 10.46 -1.42
N GLU A 157 21.34 9.37 -1.89
CA GLU A 157 21.92 8.02 -1.86
C GLU A 157 23.05 7.91 -2.91
N ILE A 158 24.27 8.31 -2.52
CA ILE A 158 25.44 8.42 -3.41
C ILE A 158 25.75 7.10 -4.13
N ASN A 159 25.59 5.98 -3.43
CA ASN A 159 25.84 4.63 -3.95
C ASN A 159 24.81 4.19 -5.00
N LEU A 160 23.64 4.83 -5.08
CA LEU A 160 22.56 4.50 -6.02
C LEU A 160 22.40 5.50 -7.17
N ARG A 161 23.19 6.58 -7.18
CA ARG A 161 23.06 7.66 -8.17
C ARG A 161 23.34 7.23 -9.61
N GLN A 162 24.28 6.30 -9.80
CA GLN A 162 24.60 5.85 -11.16
C GLN A 162 23.42 5.06 -11.75
N GLY A 163 22.76 5.66 -12.76
CA GLY A 163 21.57 5.11 -13.40
C GLY A 163 20.32 5.20 -12.52
N ASP A 164 20.22 6.28 -11.74
CA ASP A 164 19.00 6.63 -11.02
C ASP A 164 17.86 6.90 -12.00
N ILE A 165 16.74 6.20 -11.82
CA ILE A 165 15.52 6.35 -12.61
C ILE A 165 14.35 6.85 -11.76
N ALA A 166 14.59 7.10 -10.46
CA ALA A 166 13.55 7.31 -9.47
C ALA A 166 13.54 8.72 -8.86
N ASN A 167 14.67 9.42 -8.90
CA ASN A 167 14.85 10.73 -8.29
C ASN A 167 15.41 11.75 -9.29
N MET A 168 16.64 12.24 -9.09
CA MET A 168 17.24 13.29 -9.92
C MET A 168 17.52 12.83 -11.34
N GLY A 169 17.85 11.54 -11.57
CA GLY A 169 18.01 11.00 -12.91
C GLY A 169 16.74 11.09 -13.74
N PHE A 170 15.58 10.79 -13.14
CA PHE A 170 14.29 11.05 -13.79
C PHE A 170 14.02 12.55 -13.93
N ALA A 171 14.24 13.34 -12.87
CA ALA A 171 13.92 14.77 -12.89
C ALA A 171 14.71 15.53 -13.95
N GLU A 172 15.97 15.15 -14.21
CA GLU A 172 16.80 15.74 -15.28
C GLU A 172 16.31 15.34 -16.68
N GLU A 173 16.00 14.07 -16.90
CA GLU A 173 15.51 13.58 -18.18
C GLU A 173 14.12 14.14 -18.55
N ALA A 174 13.26 14.31 -17.53
CA ALA A 174 11.88 14.81 -17.69
C ALA A 174 11.76 16.34 -17.62
N ASP A 175 12.86 17.05 -17.42
CA ASP A 175 12.89 18.49 -17.14
C ASP A 175 11.90 18.92 -16.04
N CYS A 176 11.78 18.10 -14.98
CA CYS A 176 10.79 18.27 -13.94
C CYS A 176 11.33 19.09 -12.75
N PRO A 177 10.66 20.16 -12.29
CA PRO A 177 11.02 20.88 -11.09
C PRO A 177 10.82 20.01 -9.84
N VAL A 178 11.70 20.20 -8.84
CA VAL A 178 11.75 19.38 -7.63
C VAL A 178 11.51 20.24 -6.40
N ILE A 179 10.73 19.72 -5.44
CA ILE A 179 10.68 20.19 -4.05
C ILE A 179 11.14 19.07 -3.13
N ILE A 180 11.84 19.44 -2.03
CA ILE A 180 12.35 18.45 -1.06
C ILE A 180 11.57 18.57 0.23
N ILE A 181 11.00 17.45 0.71
CA ILE A 181 10.31 17.36 1.99
C ILE A 181 11.22 16.69 3.05
N ALA A 182 11.20 17.21 4.27
CA ALA A 182 11.95 16.65 5.40
C ALA A 182 11.08 16.58 6.66
N ASP A 183 11.25 15.53 7.43
CA ASP A 183 10.58 15.30 8.70
C ASP A 183 11.33 16.01 9.84
N ILE A 184 10.64 16.87 10.60
CA ILE A 184 11.21 17.57 11.76
C ILE A 184 11.00 16.81 13.07
N ASP A 185 10.03 15.91 13.15
CA ASP A 185 9.64 15.23 14.40
C ASP A 185 10.77 14.36 14.98
N LYS A 186 11.61 13.81 14.10
CA LYS A 186 12.80 13.02 14.50
C LYS A 186 14.05 13.87 14.80
N GLY A 187 13.98 15.20 14.63
CA GLY A 187 15.10 16.12 14.78
C GLY A 187 16.03 16.18 13.56
N GLY A 188 16.94 17.16 13.54
CA GLY A 188 17.97 17.31 12.51
C GLY A 188 17.48 17.80 11.14
N VAL A 189 16.27 18.33 11.00
CA VAL A 189 15.66 18.71 9.73
C VAL A 189 16.53 19.63 8.86
N PHE A 190 17.18 20.64 9.46
CA PHE A 190 18.06 21.55 8.75
C PHE A 190 19.31 20.85 8.19
N ALA A 191 19.92 19.96 8.98
CA ALA A 191 21.05 19.15 8.52
C ALA A 191 20.63 18.21 7.38
N HIS A 192 19.45 17.60 7.46
CA HIS A 192 18.92 16.76 6.40
C HIS A 192 18.69 17.52 5.11
N LEU A 193 18.07 18.72 5.16
CA LEU A 193 17.80 19.55 3.97
C LEU A 193 19.09 20.06 3.34
N VAL A 194 19.98 20.66 4.15
CA VAL A 194 21.28 21.18 3.67
C VAL A 194 22.16 20.04 3.15
N GLY A 195 22.27 18.93 3.88
CA GLY A 195 23.06 17.77 3.48
C GLY A 195 22.55 17.15 2.18
N THR A 196 21.24 16.96 2.05
CA THR A 196 20.64 16.45 0.81
C THR A 196 20.95 17.36 -0.37
N LEU A 197 20.74 18.69 -0.24
CA LEU A 197 21.02 19.63 -1.31
C LEU A 197 22.52 19.66 -1.67
N ALA A 198 23.41 19.66 -0.69
CA ALA A 198 24.86 19.72 -0.89
C ALA A 198 25.44 18.50 -1.61
N LEU A 199 24.79 17.32 -1.50
CA LEU A 199 25.20 16.10 -2.18
C LEU A 199 24.75 16.03 -3.64
N LEU A 200 23.88 16.91 -4.08
CA LEU A 200 23.43 17.01 -5.47
C LEU A 200 24.44 17.76 -6.35
N SER A 201 24.46 17.44 -7.64
CA SER A 201 25.24 18.19 -8.63
C SER A 201 24.69 19.63 -8.81
N PRO A 202 25.47 20.57 -9.38
CA PRO A 202 24.96 21.93 -9.61
C PRO A 202 23.68 21.98 -10.46
N SER A 203 23.52 21.12 -11.47
CA SER A 203 22.33 21.05 -12.30
C SER A 203 21.12 20.57 -11.51
N GLU A 204 21.29 19.53 -10.70
CA GLU A 204 20.25 18.99 -9.82
C GLU A 204 19.86 20.00 -8.74
N GLN A 205 20.81 20.69 -8.12
CA GLN A 205 20.55 21.76 -7.17
C GLN A 205 19.72 22.90 -7.79
N ALA A 206 19.96 23.23 -9.06
CA ALA A 206 19.17 24.23 -9.78
C ALA A 206 17.71 23.80 -10.01
N ARG A 207 17.45 22.46 -10.11
CA ARG A 207 16.10 21.90 -10.21
C ARG A 207 15.33 21.96 -8.89
N VAL A 208 15.99 21.92 -7.76
CA VAL A 208 15.34 22.09 -6.46
C VAL A 208 14.82 23.51 -6.34
N LYS A 209 13.51 23.68 -6.25
CA LYS A 209 12.81 24.97 -6.22
C LYS A 209 12.41 25.41 -4.82
N GLY A 210 12.40 24.50 -3.84
CA GLY A 210 12.08 24.83 -2.46
C GLY A 210 12.00 23.61 -1.56
N PHE A 211 11.70 23.88 -0.30
CA PHE A 211 11.61 22.88 0.76
C PHE A 211 10.22 22.87 1.39
N VAL A 212 9.82 21.71 1.92
CA VAL A 212 8.67 21.54 2.80
C VAL A 212 9.14 20.89 4.09
N ILE A 213 8.84 21.51 5.23
CA ILE A 213 9.10 20.93 6.55
C ILE A 213 7.82 20.24 7.01
N ASN A 214 7.93 18.95 7.34
CA ASN A 214 6.78 18.11 7.67
C ASN A 214 6.77 17.71 9.15
N ARG A 215 5.56 17.37 9.67
CA ARG A 215 5.34 16.85 11.02
C ARG A 215 5.78 17.82 12.14
N PHE A 216 5.61 19.12 11.93
CA PHE A 216 5.94 20.09 12.95
C PHE A 216 4.95 20.04 14.12
N ARG A 217 5.50 20.12 15.33
CA ARG A 217 4.74 20.23 16.58
C ARG A 217 5.15 21.50 17.32
N GLY A 218 4.21 22.31 17.71
CA GLY A 218 4.45 23.51 18.52
C GLY A 218 4.13 24.82 17.82
N ASP A 219 4.67 25.90 18.35
CA ASP A 219 4.49 27.25 17.81
C ASP A 219 5.47 27.50 16.67
N ILE A 220 4.93 27.80 15.47
CA ILE A 220 5.70 28.07 14.26
C ILE A 220 6.66 29.25 14.41
N SER A 221 6.35 30.25 15.28
CA SER A 221 7.20 31.40 15.53
C SER A 221 8.59 31.01 16.08
N LEU A 222 8.67 29.88 16.79
CA LEU A 222 9.93 29.35 17.31
C LEU A 222 10.83 28.77 16.21
N LEU A 223 10.24 28.39 15.08
CA LEU A 223 10.98 27.84 13.93
C LEU A 223 11.44 28.92 12.96
N GLN A 224 10.85 30.13 13.01
CA GLN A 224 11.05 31.16 12.00
C GLN A 224 12.52 31.53 11.78
N SER A 225 13.30 31.71 12.85
CA SER A 225 14.74 32.02 12.72
C SER A 225 15.54 30.94 12.01
N GLY A 226 15.12 29.66 12.16
CA GLY A 226 15.72 28.54 11.44
C GLY A 226 15.32 28.52 9.96
N ILE A 227 14.08 28.88 9.65
CA ILE A 227 13.59 29.04 8.28
C ILE A 227 14.38 30.15 7.57
N ASP A 228 14.46 31.33 8.18
CA ASP A 228 15.18 32.47 7.64
C ASP A 228 16.66 32.13 7.38
N TRP A 229 17.30 31.41 8.31
CA TRP A 229 18.67 30.94 8.13
C TRP A 229 18.79 29.94 6.96
N LEU A 230 17.87 28.97 6.86
CA LEU A 230 17.90 27.96 5.80
C LEU A 230 17.74 28.60 4.42
N GLU A 231 16.80 29.52 4.27
CA GLU A 231 16.57 30.26 3.02
C GLU A 231 17.78 31.12 2.64
N ALA A 232 18.34 31.84 3.61
CA ALA A 232 19.55 32.63 3.40
C ALA A 232 20.76 31.79 3.01
N TYR A 233 20.91 30.59 3.62
CA TYR A 233 22.03 29.68 3.36
C TYR A 233 21.90 28.97 2.02
N THR A 234 20.70 28.46 1.69
CA THR A 234 20.48 27.63 0.50
C THR A 234 20.03 28.40 -0.73
N GLN A 235 19.60 29.64 -0.55
CA GLN A 235 18.95 30.48 -1.59
C GLN A 235 17.72 29.76 -2.20
N LYS A 236 17.01 28.97 -1.38
CA LYS A 236 15.79 28.26 -1.74
C LYS A 236 14.70 28.57 -0.71
N PRO A 237 13.45 28.84 -1.13
CA PRO A 237 12.36 29.11 -0.21
C PRO A 237 11.90 27.88 0.56
N VAL A 238 11.42 28.09 1.79
CA VAL A 238 10.60 27.11 2.50
C VAL A 238 9.14 27.35 2.10
N LEU A 239 8.60 26.48 1.27
CA LEU A 239 7.25 26.57 0.70
C LEU A 239 6.15 26.38 1.75
N GLY A 240 6.49 25.82 2.90
CA GLY A 240 5.57 25.66 4.01
C GLY A 240 6.07 24.71 5.09
N VAL A 241 5.40 24.80 6.23
CA VAL A 241 5.61 23.95 7.39
C VAL A 241 4.31 23.24 7.72
N LEU A 242 4.27 21.93 7.51
CA LEU A 242 3.08 21.12 7.72
C LEU A 242 3.01 20.64 9.18
N PRO A 243 1.86 20.81 9.84
CA PRO A 243 1.69 20.33 11.20
C PRO A 243 1.71 18.81 11.26
N TYR A 244 2.00 18.27 12.44
CA TYR A 244 1.82 16.84 12.70
C TYR A 244 0.32 16.51 12.69
N LEU A 245 -0.09 15.67 11.74
CA LEU A 245 -1.48 15.25 11.61
C LEU A 245 -1.74 13.99 12.44
N HIS A 246 -2.35 14.19 13.61
CA HIS A 246 -2.84 13.09 14.41
C HIS A 246 -4.03 12.41 13.70
N ASP A 247 -4.14 11.10 13.85
CA ASP A 247 -5.27 10.31 13.33
C ASP A 247 -5.49 10.50 11.81
N LEU A 248 -4.40 10.60 11.05
CA LEU A 248 -4.44 10.57 9.60
C LEU A 248 -4.45 9.10 9.14
N HIS A 249 -5.65 8.60 8.82
CA HIS A 249 -5.86 7.22 8.40
C HIS A 249 -5.87 7.13 6.88
N LEU A 250 -4.71 6.99 6.28
CA LEU A 250 -4.51 6.72 4.86
C LEU A 250 -3.73 5.41 4.70
N ASP A 251 -3.91 4.76 3.55
CA ASP A 251 -3.22 3.52 3.23
C ASP A 251 -1.70 3.72 3.36
N ALA A 252 -1.06 2.92 4.20
CA ALA A 252 0.39 2.92 4.35
C ALA A 252 1.06 2.12 3.21
N GLU A 253 2.27 2.50 2.82
CA GLU A 253 3.00 1.77 1.78
C GLU A 253 3.45 0.40 2.30
N ASP A 254 4.32 0.35 3.31
CA ASP A 254 4.81 -0.89 3.93
C ASP A 254 4.88 -0.81 5.46
N ALA A 255 4.58 0.34 6.07
CA ALA A 255 4.61 0.48 7.52
C ALA A 255 3.36 -0.16 8.16
N LEU A 256 3.58 -1.07 9.09
CA LEU A 256 2.51 -1.54 9.97
C LEU A 256 2.18 -0.42 10.96
N ILE A 257 0.95 0.06 10.91
CA ILE A 257 0.48 1.12 11.81
C ILE A 257 -0.09 0.46 13.06
N ASP A 258 0.45 0.81 14.22
CA ASP A 258 -0.09 0.36 15.50
C ASP A 258 -1.54 0.82 15.69
N ASN A 259 -2.26 0.09 16.55
CA ASN A 259 -3.67 0.29 16.77
C ASN A 259 -3.95 1.72 17.30
N PRO A 260 -4.89 2.48 16.70
CA PRO A 260 -5.42 3.65 17.38
C PRO A 260 -6.11 3.16 18.68
N GLN A 261 -5.68 3.67 19.84
CA GLN A 261 -6.34 3.33 21.09
C GLN A 261 -7.85 3.57 20.94
N SER A 262 -8.64 2.54 21.22
CA SER A 262 -10.10 2.63 21.17
C SER A 262 -10.59 3.81 22.01
N THR A 263 -11.09 4.85 21.35
CA THR A 263 -11.60 6.08 21.97
C THR A 263 -13.01 5.91 22.56
N LEU A 264 -13.53 4.69 22.60
CA LEU A 264 -14.85 4.44 23.16
C LEU A 264 -14.81 4.59 24.69
N SER A 265 -15.37 5.70 25.16
CA SER A 265 -15.58 6.03 26.58
C SER A 265 -16.63 5.16 27.28
N THR A 266 -17.35 4.31 26.53
CA THR A 266 -18.43 3.46 27.09
C THR A 266 -17.93 2.01 27.20
N PRO A 267 -18.05 1.35 28.37
CA PRO A 267 -17.76 -0.06 28.52
C PRO A 267 -18.69 -0.90 27.66
N LEU A 268 -18.14 -1.57 26.64
CA LEU A 268 -18.87 -2.55 25.84
C LEU A 268 -18.89 -3.91 26.55
N SER A 269 -19.98 -4.67 26.37
CA SER A 269 -20.00 -6.07 26.81
C SER A 269 -19.02 -6.90 25.96
N ALA A 270 -18.54 -8.03 26.51
CA ALA A 270 -17.61 -8.91 25.81
C ALA A 270 -18.13 -9.39 24.43
N ARG A 271 -19.45 -9.54 24.25
CA ARG A 271 -20.05 -9.92 22.97
C ARG A 271 -20.15 -8.78 21.96
N GLN A 272 -19.96 -7.53 22.40
CA GLN A 272 -19.94 -6.34 21.54
C GLN A 272 -18.53 -5.95 21.10
N ARG A 273 -17.50 -6.70 21.51
CA ARG A 273 -16.11 -6.49 21.13
C ARG A 273 -15.52 -7.80 20.62
N LEU A 274 -14.80 -7.73 19.54
CA LEU A 274 -14.09 -8.85 18.92
C LEU A 274 -12.58 -8.62 19.02
N SER A 275 -11.84 -9.59 19.55
CA SER A 275 -10.37 -9.55 19.55
C SER A 275 -9.83 -10.22 18.29
N VAL A 276 -9.07 -9.47 17.50
CA VAL A 276 -8.52 -9.90 16.22
C VAL A 276 -7.00 -9.83 16.24
N LEU A 277 -6.35 -10.94 15.94
CA LEU A 277 -4.90 -11.02 15.76
C LEU A 277 -4.56 -11.24 14.28
N VAL A 278 -3.63 -10.45 13.74
CA VAL A 278 -3.06 -10.67 12.41
C VAL A 278 -1.60 -11.07 12.55
N LEU A 279 -1.23 -12.22 12.01
CA LEU A 279 0.14 -12.73 12.08
C LEU A 279 1.04 -11.94 11.13
N VAL A 280 2.19 -11.47 11.62
CA VAL A 280 3.16 -10.72 10.83
C VAL A 280 4.39 -11.58 10.62
N TYR A 281 4.54 -12.08 9.41
CA TYR A 281 5.74 -12.79 8.98
C TYR A 281 6.62 -11.92 8.06
N PRO A 282 7.87 -12.31 7.80
CA PRO A 282 8.87 -11.44 7.15
C PRO A 282 8.47 -10.90 5.77
N ARG A 283 7.64 -11.63 5.03
CA ARG A 283 7.20 -11.23 3.67
C ARG A 283 5.69 -11.04 3.59
N ILE A 284 5.08 -10.57 4.71
CA ILE A 284 3.67 -10.16 4.71
C ILE A 284 3.40 -9.19 3.55
N SER A 285 2.29 -9.37 2.87
CA SER A 285 1.87 -8.49 1.78
C SER A 285 0.40 -8.11 1.90
N ASN A 286 0.06 -6.95 1.34
CA ASN A 286 -1.31 -6.41 1.32
C ASN A 286 -1.96 -6.29 2.72
N HIS A 287 -1.17 -5.91 3.73
CA HIS A 287 -1.65 -5.73 5.10
C HIS A 287 -2.73 -4.63 5.22
N THR A 288 -2.85 -3.76 4.23
CA THR A 288 -3.93 -2.76 4.15
C THR A 288 -5.32 -3.36 4.04
N ASP A 289 -5.44 -4.65 3.68
CA ASP A 289 -6.71 -5.40 3.74
C ASP A 289 -7.35 -5.34 5.14
N PHE A 290 -6.54 -5.14 6.18
CA PHE A 290 -7.00 -5.16 7.58
C PHE A 290 -7.26 -3.76 8.15
N ASP A 291 -7.08 -2.69 7.39
CA ASP A 291 -7.40 -1.33 7.85
C ASP A 291 -8.87 -1.15 8.26
N PRO A 292 -9.87 -1.75 7.58
CA PRO A 292 -11.24 -1.71 8.06
C PRO A 292 -11.42 -2.34 9.44
N LEU A 293 -10.69 -3.41 9.75
CA LEU A 293 -10.72 -4.07 11.06
C LEU A 293 -10.02 -3.23 12.13
N ARG A 294 -8.84 -2.69 11.78
CA ARG A 294 -8.03 -1.84 12.65
C ARG A 294 -8.77 -0.55 13.07
N LEU A 295 -9.56 0.03 12.17
CA LEU A 295 -10.31 1.25 12.41
C LEU A 295 -11.71 0.99 12.99
N HIS A 296 -12.13 -0.26 13.10
CA HIS A 296 -13.46 -0.61 13.58
C HIS A 296 -13.58 -0.40 15.11
N PRO A 297 -14.54 0.42 15.61
CA PRO A 297 -14.61 0.79 17.01
C PRO A 297 -14.90 -0.39 17.97
N HIS A 298 -15.43 -1.50 17.45
CA HIS A 298 -15.79 -2.69 18.23
C HIS A 298 -14.75 -3.82 18.09
N ILE A 299 -13.59 -3.54 17.45
CA ILE A 299 -12.51 -4.52 17.30
C ILE A 299 -11.33 -4.11 18.16
N ASP A 300 -10.81 -5.08 18.93
CA ASP A 300 -9.52 -5.00 19.57
C ASP A 300 -8.51 -5.68 18.65
N PHE A 301 -7.81 -4.86 17.85
CA PHE A 301 -6.98 -5.30 16.75
C PHE A 301 -5.51 -5.30 17.13
N HIS A 302 -4.78 -6.40 16.87
CA HIS A 302 -3.36 -6.49 17.14
C HIS A 302 -2.59 -7.18 16.02
N TYR A 303 -1.45 -6.60 15.63
CA TYR A 303 -0.44 -7.29 14.87
C TYR A 303 0.44 -8.13 15.79
N VAL A 304 0.55 -9.44 15.50
CA VAL A 304 1.44 -10.37 16.21
C VAL A 304 2.76 -10.42 15.49
N THR A 305 3.77 -9.77 16.06
CA THR A 305 5.16 -9.75 15.55
C THR A 305 6.08 -10.58 16.44
N MET A 306 7.27 -10.94 15.95
CA MET A 306 8.31 -11.56 16.79
C MET A 306 8.60 -10.73 18.05
N GLN A 307 8.62 -9.40 17.93
CA GLN A 307 8.91 -8.50 19.04
C GLN A 307 7.79 -8.48 20.09
N SER A 308 6.52 -8.48 19.65
CA SER A 308 5.38 -8.54 20.56
C SER A 308 5.34 -9.88 21.32
N MET A 309 5.75 -10.98 20.68
CA MET A 309 5.80 -12.31 21.29
C MET A 309 7.02 -12.53 22.19
N ALA A 310 8.15 -11.86 21.92
CA ALA A 310 9.32 -11.94 22.80
C ALA A 310 9.04 -11.36 24.21
N GLN A 311 8.00 -10.53 24.35
CA GLN A 311 7.56 -9.93 25.61
C GLN A 311 6.40 -10.69 26.28
N ALA A 312 5.75 -11.62 25.55
CA ALA A 312 4.60 -12.39 26.03
C ALA A 312 4.92 -13.90 26.00
N SER A 313 4.66 -14.60 27.11
CA SER A 313 4.87 -16.07 27.19
C SER A 313 3.83 -16.88 26.42
N GLU A 314 2.71 -16.28 26.03
CA GLU A 314 1.61 -16.91 25.27
C GLU A 314 0.96 -15.89 24.31
N TRP A 315 0.27 -16.40 23.29
CA TRP A 315 -0.59 -15.60 22.42
C TRP A 315 -1.66 -14.87 23.24
N PRO A 316 -1.95 -13.60 22.92
CA PRO A 316 -3.12 -12.93 23.48
C PRO A 316 -4.39 -13.72 23.19
N ALA A 317 -5.34 -13.70 24.11
CA ALA A 317 -6.65 -14.32 23.84
C ALA A 317 -7.31 -13.59 22.67
N ALA A 318 -7.81 -14.36 21.70
CA ALA A 318 -8.44 -13.82 20.51
C ALA A 318 -9.68 -14.61 20.13
N ASP A 319 -10.61 -13.93 19.48
CA ASP A 319 -11.77 -14.55 18.84
C ASP A 319 -11.45 -14.97 17.41
N LEU A 320 -10.64 -14.14 16.71
CA LEU A 320 -10.27 -14.32 15.32
C LEU A 320 -8.74 -14.19 15.14
N VAL A 321 -8.13 -15.13 14.45
CA VAL A 321 -6.73 -15.08 13.99
C VAL A 321 -6.70 -15.03 12.46
N ILE A 322 -5.90 -14.12 11.89
CA ILE A 322 -5.79 -13.94 10.45
C ILE A 322 -4.37 -14.27 9.98
N LEU A 323 -4.28 -15.14 8.98
CA LEU A 323 -3.08 -15.41 8.20
C LEU A 323 -3.16 -14.56 6.93
N PRO A 324 -2.39 -13.48 6.81
CA PRO A 324 -2.43 -12.56 5.66
C PRO A 324 -1.76 -13.12 4.40
N GLY A 325 -1.74 -12.31 3.35
CA GLY A 325 -0.96 -12.58 2.14
C GLY A 325 0.54 -12.63 2.40
N SER A 326 1.26 -13.36 1.59
CA SER A 326 2.72 -13.50 1.63
C SER A 326 3.32 -13.38 0.24
N LYS A 327 4.51 -12.75 0.15
CA LYS A 327 5.29 -12.72 -1.09
C LYS A 327 6.21 -13.93 -1.24
N ASN A 328 6.45 -14.67 -0.16
CA ASN A 328 7.19 -15.93 -0.18
C ASN A 328 6.54 -16.90 0.82
N VAL A 329 5.53 -17.62 0.34
CA VAL A 329 4.63 -18.41 1.17
C VAL A 329 5.36 -19.54 1.90
N ARG A 330 6.29 -20.23 1.21
CA ARG A 330 7.03 -21.37 1.79
C ARG A 330 7.98 -20.92 2.90
N ALA A 331 8.71 -19.80 2.69
CA ALA A 331 9.62 -19.26 3.70
C ALA A 331 8.84 -18.71 4.92
N ASP A 332 7.72 -18.01 4.68
CA ASP A 332 6.89 -17.51 5.77
C ASP A 332 6.17 -18.63 6.53
N LEU A 333 5.78 -19.72 5.87
CA LEU A 333 5.26 -20.92 6.53
C LEU A 333 6.32 -21.59 7.42
N ALA A 334 7.57 -21.67 6.97
CA ALA A 334 8.68 -22.15 7.80
C ALA A 334 8.86 -21.26 9.04
N PHE A 335 8.82 -19.92 8.85
CA PHE A 335 8.86 -18.96 9.96
C PHE A 335 7.71 -19.17 10.95
N VAL A 336 6.46 -19.36 10.49
CA VAL A 336 5.30 -19.65 11.36
C VAL A 336 5.55 -20.86 12.25
N ARG A 337 6.18 -21.91 11.71
CA ARG A 337 6.55 -23.12 12.46
C ARG A 337 7.70 -22.87 13.44
N GLU A 338 8.74 -22.17 13.01
CA GLU A 338 9.89 -21.81 13.86
C GLU A 338 9.46 -21.01 15.09
N GLN A 339 8.45 -20.15 14.94
CA GLN A 339 7.87 -19.37 16.03
C GLN A 339 6.87 -20.18 16.89
N GLY A 340 6.54 -21.44 16.50
CA GLY A 340 5.53 -22.25 17.18
C GLY A 340 4.09 -21.74 17.01
N TRP A 341 3.86 -20.86 16.03
CA TRP A 341 2.54 -20.26 15.80
C TRP A 341 1.56 -21.27 15.20
N ASP A 342 2.03 -22.29 14.52
CA ASP A 342 1.21 -23.43 14.06
C ASP A 342 0.57 -24.18 15.23
N LEU A 343 1.29 -24.38 16.32
CA LEU A 343 0.76 -25.02 17.54
C LEU A 343 -0.23 -24.11 18.26
N ALA A 344 0.08 -22.81 18.33
CA ALA A 344 -0.82 -21.82 18.91
C ALA A 344 -2.13 -21.72 18.11
N LEU A 345 -2.07 -21.80 16.78
CA LEU A 345 -3.23 -21.79 15.88
C LEU A 345 -4.11 -23.04 16.09
N LYS A 346 -3.50 -24.23 16.21
CA LYS A 346 -4.22 -25.47 16.53
C LYS A 346 -4.87 -25.41 17.91
N LYS A 347 -4.20 -24.82 18.90
CA LYS A 347 -4.77 -24.58 20.24
C LYS A 347 -5.96 -23.63 20.14
N HIS A 348 -5.86 -22.51 19.39
CA HIS A 348 -6.92 -21.55 19.18
C HIS A 348 -8.18 -22.19 18.59
N LEU A 349 -8.05 -22.96 17.50
CA LEU A 349 -9.15 -23.70 16.88
C LEU A 349 -9.79 -24.71 17.84
N ARG A 350 -8.97 -25.43 18.63
CA ARG A 350 -9.48 -26.39 19.61
C ARG A 350 -10.41 -25.78 20.66
N TYR A 351 -10.20 -24.50 20.98
CA TYR A 351 -11.04 -23.77 21.93
C TYR A 351 -12.20 -22.99 21.26
N GLY A 352 -12.47 -23.25 19.99
CA GLY A 352 -13.59 -22.67 19.24
C GLY A 352 -13.31 -21.32 18.60
N GLY A 353 -12.03 -20.89 18.58
CA GLY A 353 -11.62 -19.68 17.88
C GLY A 353 -11.80 -19.78 16.37
N LYS A 354 -11.82 -18.63 15.70
CA LYS A 354 -11.97 -18.50 14.25
C LYS A 354 -10.66 -18.17 13.58
N VAL A 355 -10.48 -18.66 12.35
CA VAL A 355 -9.28 -18.40 11.53
C VAL A 355 -9.69 -17.91 10.15
N ILE A 356 -9.00 -16.88 9.65
CA ILE A 356 -9.09 -16.46 8.25
C ILE A 356 -7.73 -16.59 7.60
N GLY A 357 -7.69 -17.21 6.39
CA GLY A 357 -6.51 -17.24 5.53
C GLY A 357 -6.76 -16.46 4.24
N ILE A 358 -5.89 -15.47 3.94
CA ILE A 358 -6.01 -14.69 2.70
C ILE A 358 -4.79 -14.95 1.83
N CYS A 359 -5.00 -15.32 0.56
CA CYS A 359 -3.97 -15.51 -0.47
C CYS A 359 -2.87 -16.48 0.01
N GLY A 360 -1.66 -16.00 0.35
CA GLY A 360 -0.61 -16.83 0.94
C GLY A 360 -1.03 -17.53 2.22
N GLY A 361 -1.80 -16.85 3.09
CA GLY A 361 -2.39 -17.46 4.29
C GLY A 361 -3.38 -18.58 3.98
N TYR A 362 -4.16 -18.46 2.90
CA TYR A 362 -5.02 -19.56 2.42
C TYR A 362 -4.18 -20.77 2.00
N GLN A 363 -3.11 -20.55 1.23
CA GLN A 363 -2.20 -21.61 0.80
C GLN A 363 -1.53 -22.32 1.99
N MET A 364 -1.09 -21.57 3.00
CA MET A 364 -0.47 -22.11 4.21
C MET A 364 -1.39 -23.06 4.99
N LEU A 365 -2.71 -22.81 4.98
CA LEU A 365 -3.71 -23.64 5.67
C LEU A 365 -3.90 -25.00 5.03
N GLY A 366 -3.46 -25.22 3.78
CA GLY A 366 -3.59 -26.44 3.02
C GLY A 366 -2.71 -27.60 3.49
N GLU A 367 -2.73 -28.70 2.71
CA GLU A 367 -1.97 -29.92 2.97
C GLU A 367 -0.50 -29.76 2.56
N TRP A 368 -0.23 -29.21 1.36
CA TRP A 368 1.11 -28.93 0.86
C TRP A 368 1.14 -27.82 -0.19
N ILE A 369 2.34 -27.22 -0.36
CA ILE A 369 2.64 -26.17 -1.32
C ILE A 369 3.85 -26.60 -2.13
N ASP A 370 3.68 -26.76 -3.45
CA ASP A 370 4.73 -27.15 -4.38
C ASP A 370 5.16 -25.95 -5.24
N ASP A 371 6.47 -25.73 -5.32
CA ASP A 371 7.11 -24.74 -6.19
C ASP A 371 8.06 -25.44 -7.17
N PRO A 372 7.53 -26.10 -8.21
CA PRO A 372 8.33 -26.89 -9.13
C PRO A 372 9.24 -26.03 -10.03
N LEU A 373 8.98 -24.72 -10.11
CA LEU A 373 9.71 -23.81 -10.96
C LEU A 373 10.61 -22.82 -10.17
N GLY A 374 10.56 -22.83 -8.83
CA GLY A 374 11.27 -21.86 -8.00
C GLY A 374 10.75 -20.42 -8.22
N ILE A 375 9.44 -20.26 -8.24
CA ILE A 375 8.79 -18.94 -8.50
C ILE A 375 9.03 -17.96 -7.36
N GLU A 376 8.98 -18.46 -6.13
CA GLU A 376 9.15 -17.62 -4.93
C GLU A 376 10.51 -17.81 -4.27
N ASP A 377 11.10 -19.02 -4.38
CA ASP A 377 12.37 -19.40 -3.77
C ASP A 377 12.98 -20.58 -4.56
N ASN A 378 13.69 -21.48 -3.90
CA ASN A 378 14.22 -22.69 -4.50
C ASN A 378 13.10 -23.67 -4.86
N VAL A 379 13.30 -24.44 -5.95
CA VAL A 379 12.43 -25.55 -6.33
C VAL A 379 12.21 -26.48 -5.14
N GLY A 380 10.98 -26.86 -4.88
CA GLY A 380 10.65 -27.81 -3.82
C GLY A 380 9.22 -27.75 -3.32
N CYS A 381 8.88 -28.71 -2.49
CA CYS A 381 7.57 -28.84 -1.84
C CYS A 381 7.70 -28.60 -0.32
N SER A 382 6.68 -28.05 0.28
CA SER A 382 6.57 -27.84 1.74
C SER A 382 5.21 -28.33 2.22
N ASP A 383 5.21 -29.09 3.34
CA ASP A 383 3.96 -29.44 3.99
C ASP A 383 3.24 -28.18 4.45
N GLY A 384 1.95 -28.05 4.20
CA GLY A 384 1.08 -27.02 4.74
C GLY A 384 0.73 -27.24 6.20
N LEU A 385 -0.15 -26.44 6.77
CA LEU A 385 -0.63 -26.60 8.15
C LEU A 385 -1.61 -27.78 8.30
N GLY A 386 -2.13 -28.32 7.19
CA GLY A 386 -3.05 -29.45 7.15
C GLY A 386 -4.40 -29.18 7.81
N LEU A 387 -4.87 -27.95 7.72
CA LEU A 387 -6.13 -27.50 8.33
C LEU A 387 -7.27 -27.41 7.30
N LEU A 388 -6.95 -27.37 6.02
CA LEU A 388 -7.90 -27.35 4.90
C LEU A 388 -7.54 -28.39 3.85
N PRO A 389 -8.52 -29.05 3.20
CA PRO A 389 -8.30 -30.07 2.19
C PRO A 389 -7.99 -29.45 0.82
N ILE A 390 -6.84 -28.77 0.73
CA ILE A 390 -6.31 -28.20 -0.50
C ILE A 390 -4.83 -28.51 -0.67
N THR A 391 -4.43 -28.57 -1.92
CA THR A 391 -3.03 -28.59 -2.34
C THR A 391 -2.78 -27.42 -3.27
N THR A 392 -1.61 -26.80 -3.17
CA THR A 392 -1.25 -25.62 -3.97
C THR A 392 -0.02 -25.88 -4.80
N VAL A 393 -0.06 -25.53 -6.08
CA VAL A 393 1.11 -25.49 -6.97
C VAL A 393 1.38 -24.05 -7.39
N LEU A 394 2.62 -23.58 -7.22
CA LEU A 394 3.03 -22.27 -7.70
C LEU A 394 3.34 -22.35 -9.20
N THR A 395 2.73 -21.45 -9.98
CA THR A 395 2.83 -21.42 -11.44
C THR A 395 3.51 -20.14 -11.92
N ALA A 396 4.08 -20.15 -13.11
CA ALA A 396 4.67 -18.96 -13.73
C ALA A 396 3.61 -17.90 -14.10
N SER A 397 2.35 -18.32 -14.24
CA SER A 397 1.24 -17.42 -14.53
C SER A 397 0.76 -16.74 -13.26
N LYS A 398 0.76 -15.41 -13.25
CA LYS A 398 0.23 -14.62 -12.14
C LYS A 398 -1.20 -14.18 -12.43
N THR A 399 -2.13 -14.53 -11.54
CA THR A 399 -3.49 -13.99 -11.56
C THR A 399 -3.44 -12.56 -11.04
N LEU A 400 -3.92 -11.62 -11.85
CA LEU A 400 -4.00 -10.19 -11.55
C LEU A 400 -5.34 -9.68 -12.07
N THR A 401 -6.36 -9.58 -11.20
CA THR A 401 -7.67 -9.12 -11.64
C THR A 401 -8.50 -8.54 -10.50
N GLN A 402 -9.26 -7.52 -10.79
CA GLN A 402 -10.33 -7.07 -9.90
C GLN A 402 -11.52 -8.02 -10.05
N VAL A 403 -12.17 -8.32 -8.92
CA VAL A 403 -13.27 -9.29 -8.87
C VAL A 403 -14.49 -8.70 -8.17
N ARG A 404 -15.68 -9.12 -8.63
CA ARG A 404 -16.96 -8.85 -7.95
C ARG A 404 -17.83 -10.09 -7.96
N GLY A 405 -18.67 -10.21 -6.95
CA GLY A 405 -19.57 -11.35 -6.83
C GLY A 405 -20.29 -11.38 -5.49
N HIS A 406 -20.59 -12.58 -5.01
CA HIS A 406 -21.34 -12.80 -3.78
C HIS A 406 -20.58 -13.67 -2.78
N LEU A 407 -20.62 -13.26 -1.51
CA LEU A 407 -20.14 -14.02 -0.36
C LEU A 407 -21.35 -14.66 0.35
N ARG A 408 -21.29 -15.95 0.60
CA ARG A 408 -22.30 -16.73 1.34
C ARG A 408 -21.73 -17.29 2.62
N LEU A 409 -22.21 -16.82 3.77
CA LEU A 409 -21.83 -17.32 5.09
C LEU A 409 -23.08 -17.47 5.96
N GLN A 410 -23.17 -18.54 6.73
CA GLN A 410 -24.27 -18.79 7.69
C GLN A 410 -25.68 -18.59 7.08
N GLY A 411 -25.86 -19.00 5.82
CA GLY A 411 -27.14 -18.86 5.11
C GLY A 411 -27.49 -17.46 4.61
N GLN A 412 -26.63 -16.47 4.86
CA GLN A 412 -26.76 -15.13 4.31
C GLN A 412 -25.90 -14.97 3.05
N GLN A 413 -26.33 -14.10 2.15
CA GLN A 413 -25.60 -13.75 0.93
C GLN A 413 -25.51 -12.23 0.82
N VAL A 414 -24.30 -11.72 0.56
CA VAL A 414 -24.02 -10.30 0.33
C VAL A 414 -23.11 -10.13 -0.87
N GLU A 415 -23.15 -8.98 -1.51
CA GLU A 415 -22.19 -8.61 -2.54
C GLU A 415 -20.80 -8.37 -1.94
N PHE A 416 -19.77 -8.59 -2.74
CA PHE A 416 -18.40 -8.18 -2.46
C PHE A 416 -17.72 -7.62 -3.69
N SER A 417 -16.69 -6.82 -3.46
CA SER A 417 -15.69 -6.45 -4.44
C SER A 417 -14.30 -6.64 -3.82
N GLY A 418 -13.33 -6.93 -4.66
CA GLY A 418 -11.95 -7.16 -4.23
C GLY A 418 -11.03 -7.39 -5.41
N TYR A 419 -9.92 -8.06 -5.18
CA TYR A 419 -8.97 -8.41 -6.24
C TYR A 419 -8.22 -9.70 -5.93
N GLU A 420 -7.81 -10.42 -6.97
CA GLU A 420 -6.91 -11.58 -6.90
C GLU A 420 -5.50 -11.15 -7.36
N ILE A 421 -4.47 -11.55 -6.61
CA ILE A 421 -3.07 -11.28 -6.91
C ILE A 421 -2.19 -12.42 -6.38
N HIS A 422 -2.04 -13.49 -7.15
CA HIS A 422 -1.30 -14.69 -6.72
C HIS A 422 -0.70 -15.46 -7.89
N CYS A 423 0.32 -16.27 -7.63
CA CYS A 423 0.92 -17.24 -8.56
C CYS A 423 0.47 -18.68 -8.27
N GLY A 424 -0.13 -18.94 -7.12
CA GLY A 424 -0.56 -20.28 -6.74
C GLY A 424 -1.90 -20.69 -7.35
N GLU A 425 -2.00 -21.93 -7.74
CA GLU A 425 -3.25 -22.60 -8.11
C GLU A 425 -3.57 -23.67 -7.08
N SER A 426 -4.68 -23.49 -6.34
CA SER A 426 -5.11 -24.45 -5.32
C SER A 426 -6.20 -25.37 -5.84
N SER A 427 -6.05 -26.65 -5.57
CA SER A 427 -7.01 -27.70 -5.91
C SER A 427 -7.60 -28.31 -4.64
N LEU A 428 -8.91 -28.52 -4.63
CA LEU A 428 -9.61 -29.22 -3.55
C LEU A 428 -9.26 -30.69 -3.57
N THR A 429 -8.91 -31.27 -2.42
CA THR A 429 -8.72 -32.72 -2.24
C THR A 429 -10.00 -33.41 -1.78
N GLU A 430 -10.98 -32.67 -1.27
CA GLU A 430 -12.28 -33.14 -0.83
C GLU A 430 -13.40 -32.18 -1.27
N ASN A 431 -14.65 -32.64 -1.22
CA ASN A 431 -15.80 -31.80 -1.49
C ASN A 431 -16.13 -30.95 -0.25
N ILE A 432 -15.94 -29.63 -0.36
CA ILE A 432 -16.13 -28.68 0.73
C ILE A 432 -16.84 -27.42 0.23
N THR A 433 -17.46 -26.67 1.13
CA THR A 433 -18.19 -25.44 0.79
C THR A 433 -17.25 -24.32 0.35
N GLN A 434 -17.47 -23.79 -0.85
CA GLN A 434 -16.81 -22.61 -1.38
C GLN A 434 -17.76 -21.40 -1.22
N PRO A 435 -17.39 -20.42 -0.37
CA PRO A 435 -18.30 -19.37 0.03
C PRO A 435 -18.40 -18.21 -0.95
N LEU A 436 -17.40 -18.01 -1.83
CA LEU A 436 -17.38 -16.91 -2.78
C LEU A 436 -17.81 -17.40 -4.18
N SER A 437 -18.66 -16.62 -4.81
CA SER A 437 -19.00 -16.75 -6.23
C SER A 437 -18.56 -15.50 -6.96
N ILE A 438 -17.52 -15.59 -7.79
CA ILE A 438 -16.98 -14.52 -8.61
C ILE A 438 -17.77 -14.50 -9.92
N GLU A 439 -18.33 -13.36 -10.27
CA GLU A 439 -19.23 -13.15 -11.41
C GLU A 439 -18.68 -12.13 -12.41
N GLN A 440 -17.71 -11.29 -12.00
CA GLN A 440 -17.11 -10.27 -12.83
C GLN A 440 -15.60 -10.21 -12.64
N TYR A 441 -14.86 -10.02 -13.74
CA TYR A 441 -13.47 -9.64 -13.79
C TYR A 441 -13.32 -8.26 -14.42
N ALA A 442 -12.63 -7.33 -13.76
CA ALA A 442 -12.39 -5.97 -14.24
C ALA A 442 -13.68 -5.32 -14.82
N ASP A 443 -14.77 -5.37 -14.05
CA ASP A 443 -16.11 -4.85 -14.41
C ASP A 443 -16.78 -5.52 -15.62
N GLN A 444 -16.23 -6.63 -16.14
CA GLN A 444 -16.85 -7.42 -17.20
C GLN A 444 -17.43 -8.73 -16.65
N PRO A 445 -18.68 -9.09 -17.00
CA PRO A 445 -19.26 -10.37 -16.61
C PRO A 445 -18.43 -11.53 -17.15
N ILE A 446 -18.21 -12.57 -16.33
CA ILE A 446 -17.60 -13.82 -16.79
C ILE A 446 -18.67 -14.81 -17.25
N PRO A 447 -18.40 -15.61 -18.31
CA PRO A 447 -19.39 -16.51 -18.87
C PRO A 447 -19.81 -17.64 -17.93
N VAL A 448 -18.93 -18.02 -16.99
CA VAL A 448 -19.17 -19.05 -15.97
C VAL A 448 -18.72 -18.55 -14.63
N THR A 449 -19.59 -18.53 -13.66
CA THR A 449 -19.27 -18.15 -12.27
C THR A 449 -18.13 -19.02 -11.73
N LYS A 450 -17.07 -18.38 -11.27
CA LYS A 450 -15.95 -19.05 -10.60
C LYS A 450 -16.25 -19.11 -9.10
N LEU A 451 -16.08 -20.25 -8.51
CA LEU A 451 -16.11 -20.40 -7.06
C LEU A 451 -14.70 -20.19 -6.48
N ASP A 452 -14.63 -19.53 -5.33
CA ASP A 452 -13.37 -19.32 -4.60
C ASP A 452 -13.54 -19.51 -3.10
N GLY A 453 -12.41 -19.78 -2.47
CA GLY A 453 -12.29 -19.93 -1.03
C GLY A 453 -12.87 -21.22 -0.48
N ILE A 454 -12.79 -21.34 0.83
CA ILE A 454 -13.29 -22.48 1.61
C ILE A 454 -13.85 -21.99 2.93
N VAL A 455 -14.95 -22.61 3.36
CA VAL A 455 -15.38 -22.60 4.76
C VAL A 455 -15.28 -24.03 5.27
N SER A 456 -14.52 -24.25 6.37
CA SER A 456 -14.39 -25.58 6.99
C SER A 456 -15.75 -26.11 7.48
N ASN A 457 -15.90 -27.44 7.54
CA ASN A 457 -17.14 -28.10 7.92
C ASN A 457 -17.63 -27.70 9.34
N ASP A 458 -16.70 -27.42 10.24
CA ASP A 458 -16.96 -26.94 11.61
C ASP A 458 -17.20 -25.43 11.67
N GLN A 459 -17.16 -24.72 10.53
CA GLN A 459 -17.35 -23.28 10.41
C GLN A 459 -16.30 -22.45 11.18
N GLN A 460 -15.12 -23.02 11.49
CA GLN A 460 -14.08 -22.31 12.22
C GLN A 460 -13.07 -21.61 11.31
N ILE A 461 -12.88 -22.09 10.06
CA ILE A 461 -11.90 -21.55 9.13
C ILE A 461 -12.62 -21.00 7.89
N LEU A 462 -12.31 -19.77 7.52
CA LEU A 462 -12.64 -19.13 6.24
C LEU A 462 -11.33 -18.82 5.52
N ALA A 463 -11.22 -19.21 4.25
CA ALA A 463 -10.01 -18.90 3.48
C ALA A 463 -10.34 -18.59 2.03
N THR A 464 -9.56 -17.71 1.38
CA THR A 464 -9.82 -17.22 0.03
C THR A 464 -8.57 -16.62 -0.61
N TYR A 465 -8.54 -16.56 -1.94
CA TYR A 465 -7.55 -15.76 -2.68
C TYR A 465 -7.91 -14.28 -2.76
N VAL A 466 -9.16 -13.92 -2.52
CA VAL A 466 -9.65 -12.55 -2.71
C VAL A 466 -9.14 -11.63 -1.59
N HIS A 467 -8.43 -10.60 -1.99
CA HIS A 467 -8.05 -9.45 -1.18
C HIS A 467 -9.15 -8.37 -1.19
N GLY A 468 -9.14 -7.47 -0.20
CA GLY A 468 -10.07 -6.34 -0.14
C GLY A 468 -11.49 -6.69 0.30
N LEU A 469 -11.76 -7.91 0.77
CA LEU A 469 -13.10 -8.33 1.24
C LEU A 469 -13.62 -7.44 2.38
N PHE A 470 -12.73 -6.96 3.24
CA PHE A 470 -13.11 -6.08 4.35
C PHE A 470 -13.37 -4.64 3.92
N ASP A 471 -12.94 -4.23 2.72
CA ASP A 471 -13.22 -2.90 2.17
C ASP A 471 -14.70 -2.74 1.78
N HIS A 472 -15.41 -3.85 1.51
CA HIS A 472 -16.82 -3.84 1.20
C HIS A 472 -17.66 -3.95 2.49
N PRO A 473 -18.41 -2.92 2.90
CA PRO A 473 -19.06 -2.86 4.22
C PRO A 473 -19.94 -4.08 4.55
N ALA A 474 -20.73 -4.56 3.58
CA ALA A 474 -21.62 -5.70 3.80
C ALA A 474 -20.85 -7.03 3.95
N ALA A 475 -19.79 -7.24 3.17
CA ALA A 475 -18.94 -8.41 3.28
C ALA A 475 -18.16 -8.40 4.60
N CYS A 476 -17.56 -7.25 4.96
CA CYS A 476 -16.88 -7.06 6.23
C CYS A 476 -17.81 -7.38 7.41
N GLN A 477 -19.01 -6.81 7.43
CA GLN A 477 -19.99 -7.05 8.48
C GLN A 477 -20.40 -8.53 8.59
N LEU A 478 -20.63 -9.20 7.46
CA LEU A 478 -21.01 -10.62 7.45
C LEU A 478 -19.86 -11.51 7.97
N ILE A 479 -18.63 -11.23 7.61
CA ILE A 479 -17.43 -11.94 8.11
C ILE A 479 -17.27 -11.71 9.61
N LEU A 480 -17.44 -10.48 10.09
CA LEU A 480 -17.34 -10.16 11.53
C LEU A 480 -18.45 -10.83 12.34
N GLN A 481 -19.68 -10.90 11.81
CA GLN A 481 -20.76 -11.67 12.44
C GLN A 481 -20.44 -13.16 12.50
N TRP A 482 -19.89 -13.74 11.43
CA TRP A 482 -19.41 -15.12 11.41
C TRP A 482 -18.30 -15.35 12.46
N ALA A 483 -17.45 -14.36 12.67
CA ALA A 483 -16.40 -14.40 13.70
C ALA A 483 -16.92 -14.21 15.13
N GLY A 484 -18.18 -13.79 15.30
CA GLY A 484 -18.82 -13.66 16.61
C GLY A 484 -19.16 -12.24 17.06
N LEU A 485 -18.95 -11.22 16.23
CA LEU A 485 -19.30 -9.84 16.55
C LEU A 485 -20.82 -9.63 16.43
N GLU A 486 -21.49 -9.28 17.54
CA GLU A 486 -22.93 -9.00 17.53
C GLU A 486 -23.28 -7.56 17.09
N SER A 487 -22.29 -6.68 16.94
CA SER A 487 -22.49 -5.30 16.49
C SER A 487 -22.93 -5.25 15.02
N ARG A 488 -23.86 -4.33 14.72
CA ARG A 488 -24.27 -4.01 13.33
C ARG A 488 -23.58 -2.75 12.79
N HIS A 489 -22.54 -2.30 13.45
CA HIS A 489 -21.77 -1.14 12.97
C HIS A 489 -20.94 -1.58 11.76
N ALA A 490 -21.23 -1.02 10.60
CA ALA A 490 -20.44 -1.21 9.39
C ALA A 490 -19.46 -0.04 9.22
N ILE A 491 -18.22 -0.35 8.87
CA ILE A 491 -17.23 0.65 8.46
C ILE A 491 -17.21 0.72 6.94
N ASP A 492 -17.25 1.93 6.42
CA ASP A 492 -16.93 2.22 5.03
C ASP A 492 -15.54 2.87 4.95
N ILE A 493 -14.53 2.04 4.68
CA ILE A 493 -13.13 2.48 4.58
C ILE A 493 -12.95 3.48 3.41
N ASN A 494 -13.73 3.37 2.35
CA ASN A 494 -13.66 4.29 1.23
C ASN A 494 -14.13 5.69 1.64
N GLN A 495 -15.21 5.77 2.42
CA GLN A 495 -15.67 7.03 2.98
C GLN A 495 -14.65 7.64 3.95
N ILE A 496 -14.02 6.84 4.80
CA ILE A 496 -12.94 7.30 5.69
C ILE A 496 -11.77 7.84 4.85
N ARG A 497 -11.32 7.10 3.84
CA ARG A 497 -10.24 7.48 2.94
C ARG A 497 -10.52 8.82 2.25
N GLU A 498 -11.74 9.00 1.72
CA GLU A 498 -12.18 10.26 1.10
C GLU A 498 -12.14 11.44 2.10
N GLN A 499 -12.63 11.23 3.31
CA GLN A 499 -12.59 12.26 4.36
C GLN A 499 -11.14 12.64 4.74
N GLN A 500 -10.26 11.65 4.88
CA GLN A 500 -8.87 11.89 5.24
C GLN A 500 -8.08 12.57 4.12
N LEU A 501 -8.32 12.22 2.85
CA LEU A 501 -7.74 12.90 1.70
C LEU A 501 -8.18 14.36 1.61
N ASN A 502 -9.47 14.64 1.87
CA ASN A 502 -9.97 16.01 1.89
C ASN A 502 -9.37 16.82 3.05
N ARG A 503 -9.30 16.23 4.26
CA ARG A 503 -8.62 16.84 5.41
C ARG A 503 -7.17 17.17 5.12
N LEU A 504 -6.44 16.27 4.48
CA LEU A 504 -5.05 16.47 4.08
C LEU A 504 -4.92 17.63 3.09
N ALA A 505 -5.79 17.68 2.07
CA ALA A 505 -5.80 18.77 1.09
C ALA A 505 -6.07 20.13 1.76
N ASP A 506 -7.01 20.21 2.71
CA ASP A 506 -7.31 21.44 3.47
C ASP A 506 -6.08 21.91 4.26
N VAL A 507 -5.35 20.99 4.89
CA VAL A 507 -4.11 21.32 5.61
C VAL A 507 -3.03 21.81 4.66
N LEU A 508 -2.84 21.18 3.50
CA LEU A 508 -1.85 21.63 2.52
C LEU A 508 -2.19 23.04 2.00
N GLU A 509 -3.45 23.30 1.69
CA GLU A 509 -3.91 24.62 1.22
C GLU A 509 -3.67 25.72 2.26
N ALA A 510 -3.82 25.41 3.55
CA ALA A 510 -3.63 26.36 4.65
C ALA A 510 -2.16 26.63 5.01
N HIS A 511 -1.24 25.68 4.72
CA HIS A 511 0.14 25.73 5.23
C HIS A 511 1.21 25.79 4.15
N LEU A 512 0.85 25.69 2.85
CA LEU A 512 1.79 25.87 1.74
C LEU A 512 1.60 27.24 1.07
N ASP A 513 2.69 27.84 0.63
CA ASP A 513 2.63 28.98 -0.29
C ASP A 513 2.19 28.50 -1.68
N MET A 514 0.87 28.49 -1.87
CA MET A 514 0.24 28.01 -3.09
C MET A 514 0.57 28.87 -4.31
N ASN A 515 0.89 30.17 -4.12
CA ASN A 515 1.26 31.05 -5.22
C ASN A 515 2.65 30.69 -5.76
N THR A 516 3.63 30.56 -4.85
CA THR A 516 4.98 30.13 -5.23
C THR A 516 4.96 28.71 -5.80
N LEU A 517 4.18 27.78 -5.22
CA LEU A 517 4.07 26.40 -5.71
C LEU A 517 3.49 26.34 -7.14
N LYS A 518 2.43 27.11 -7.43
CA LYS A 518 1.85 27.20 -8.78
C LYS A 518 2.83 27.82 -9.77
N GLY A 519 3.61 28.82 -9.37
CA GLY A 519 4.67 29.39 -10.19
C GLY A 519 5.86 28.46 -10.46
N ILE A 520 6.09 27.45 -9.61
CA ILE A 520 7.10 26.39 -9.85
C ILE A 520 6.60 25.37 -10.89
N ILE A 521 5.30 25.08 -10.88
CA ILE A 521 4.66 24.08 -11.76
C ILE A 521 4.53 24.62 -13.21
N SER A 522 4.23 25.92 -13.37
CA SER A 522 4.05 26.58 -14.68
C SER A 522 5.43 26.95 -15.33
#